data_ad0a4d3c7149a6f5baa36382c10d2bf2
#
_entry.id   ad0a4d3c7149a6f5baa36382c10d2bf2
#
_cell.length_a   1.000
_cell.length_b   1.000
_cell.length_c   1.000
_cell.angle_alpha   90.00
_cell.angle_beta   90.00
_cell.angle_gamma   90.00
#
_symmetry.space_group_name_H-M   'P 1'
#
loop_
_entity.id
_entity.type
_entity.pdbx_description
1 polymer ?
#
loop_
_entity_poly.entity_id
_entity_poly.type
_entity_poly.pdbx_seq_one_letter_code
_entity_poly.pdbx_strand_id
1 'polypeptide(L)'
;MAEFIYQMIKARKAIGDKVILDDVTMSFFPGAKIGMVGPNGAGKSSILKIMAGLDEPSNGEARLTPGYTVGILMQEPVLDETKTVIENVRLGAADIFGKLARFNEISEEMANPDADFDALMEEMGKLQTEIDAANAWDIDSQLDQAMDALRCPPPDQPVSVLSGGERRRVALCKLLIEAPDLLLLDEPTNHLDAESVLWLEKHLASYPGAVIAVTHDRYFLDHVAGWIAEVDRGHLYPYEGNYSTYLETKEKRLSVQGQKDAKLAKRLKEELDWVRSNAKGRQAKSKARLARYEEMAAEAERTRKLDFEEIQIPPGPRLGSVVIEAKDLQKGFGDRSLINGLSFSLPRNGIVGVIGPNGVGKTTLFKTIVGLEPLDGGELTIGETVKISYVDQSRAGIDPDKSLWEVVSDGLDFIQVGNVEMPSRAYVSAFGFKGPDQQKPAGVLSGGERNRLNLALTLKQGGNLLLLDEPTNDLDVETLGSLENALLAFPGCAVVVTHDRWFLDRVATHILAWEGTEENPDNWYWFEGNFEAYEKNKVARLGEAAANPHRVTHRKLTRD
;
A
#
# COMPACT_ATOMS: atom_id res chain seq x y z
N MET A 1 -11.34 19.12 32.06
CA MET A 1 -10.02 18.49 31.78
C MET A 1 -10.15 17.87 30.41
N ALA A 2 -9.16 18.02 29.53
CA ALA A 2 -9.19 17.31 28.25
C ALA A 2 -9.16 15.80 28.56
N GLU A 3 -10.17 15.08 28.12
CA GLU A 3 -10.27 13.64 28.32
C GLU A 3 -9.47 12.97 27.20
N PHE A 4 -8.47 12.17 27.57
CA PHE A 4 -7.66 11.44 26.60
C PHE A 4 -8.29 10.07 26.36
N ILE A 5 -8.30 9.61 25.12
CA ILE A 5 -8.79 8.28 24.80
C ILE A 5 -7.78 7.20 25.19
N TYR A 6 -6.48 7.49 25.00
CA TYR A 6 -5.39 6.58 25.33
C TYR A 6 -4.19 7.31 25.91
N GLN A 7 -3.49 6.70 26.87
CA GLN A 7 -2.31 7.27 27.49
C GLN A 7 -1.18 6.24 27.59
N MET A 8 0.03 6.67 27.25
CA MET A 8 1.29 6.03 27.58
C MET A 8 2.05 6.88 28.57
N ILE A 9 2.53 6.29 29.67
CA ILE A 9 3.26 7.00 30.73
C ILE A 9 4.56 6.23 30.98
N LYS A 10 5.70 6.82 30.58
CA LYS A 10 7.03 6.23 30.70
C LYS A 10 7.07 4.79 30.15
N ALA A 11 6.34 4.54 29.07
CA ALA A 11 6.22 3.22 28.50
C ALA A 11 7.56 2.79 27.89
N ARG A 12 8.04 1.61 28.29
CA ARG A 12 9.24 0.99 27.75
C ARG A 12 8.92 -0.42 27.29
N LYS A 13 9.42 -0.80 26.12
CA LYS A 13 9.30 -2.14 25.58
C LYS A 13 10.61 -2.58 24.98
N ALA A 14 11.08 -3.77 25.39
CA ALA A 14 12.23 -4.42 24.78
C ALA A 14 11.84 -5.85 24.37
N ILE A 15 12.36 -6.30 23.24
CA ILE A 15 12.23 -7.68 22.75
C ILE A 15 13.65 -8.22 22.56
N GLY A 16 14.07 -9.12 23.46
CA GLY A 16 15.47 -9.49 23.57
C GLY A 16 16.35 -8.26 23.86
N ASP A 17 17.40 -8.08 23.09
CA ASP A 17 18.31 -6.92 23.24
C ASP A 17 17.83 -5.66 22.49
N LYS A 18 16.72 -5.76 21.75
CA LYS A 18 16.20 -4.63 20.95
C LYS A 18 15.20 -3.82 21.75
N VAL A 19 15.50 -2.55 21.96
CA VAL A 19 14.56 -1.58 22.55
C VAL A 19 13.62 -1.08 21.48
N ILE A 20 12.31 -1.27 21.69
CA ILE A 20 11.21 -0.85 20.80
C ILE A 20 10.66 0.51 21.25
N LEU A 21 10.44 0.67 22.56
CA LEU A 21 10.04 1.92 23.19
C LEU A 21 10.99 2.22 24.35
N ASP A 22 11.38 3.48 24.49
CA ASP A 22 12.27 3.92 25.57
C ASP A 22 11.70 5.19 26.23
N ASP A 23 11.09 4.99 27.40
CA ASP A 23 10.52 6.05 28.26
C ASP A 23 9.53 6.99 27.55
N VAL A 24 8.62 6.40 26.75
CA VAL A 24 7.64 7.17 25.97
C VAL A 24 6.48 7.63 26.86
N THR A 25 6.24 8.94 26.90
CA THR A 25 5.05 9.54 27.52
C THR A 25 4.27 10.30 26.46
N MET A 26 3.04 9.83 26.14
CA MET A 26 2.19 10.41 25.12
C MET A 26 0.72 10.20 25.46
N SER A 27 -0.12 11.19 25.14
CA SER A 27 -1.57 11.12 25.31
C SER A 27 -2.26 11.36 23.98
N PHE A 28 -3.30 10.59 23.72
CA PHE A 28 -4.05 10.62 22.46
C PHE A 28 -5.46 11.17 22.72
N PHE A 29 -5.91 12.06 21.85
CA PHE A 29 -7.22 12.71 21.98
C PHE A 29 -8.30 11.92 21.23
N PRO A 30 -9.55 11.94 21.73
CA PRO A 30 -10.69 11.42 20.96
C PRO A 30 -10.81 12.12 19.59
N GLY A 31 -11.17 11.37 18.57
CA GLY A 31 -11.33 11.88 17.21
C GLY A 31 -10.03 12.22 16.46
N ALA A 32 -8.85 12.14 17.09
CA ALA A 32 -7.58 12.44 16.45
C ALA A 32 -7.27 11.46 15.31
N LYS A 33 -6.75 11.97 14.20
CA LYS A 33 -6.28 11.17 13.05
C LYS A 33 -4.77 11.22 13.02
N ILE A 34 -4.12 10.09 13.31
CA ILE A 34 -2.68 10.02 13.53
C ILE A 34 -2.06 9.02 12.55
N GLY A 35 -1.14 9.49 11.73
CA GLY A 35 -0.28 8.66 10.91
C GLY A 35 1.00 8.28 11.67
N MET A 36 1.31 7.00 11.79
CA MET A 36 2.53 6.54 12.44
C MET A 36 3.56 6.13 11.39
N VAL A 37 4.69 6.81 11.36
CA VAL A 37 5.77 6.62 10.39
C VAL A 37 7.08 6.23 11.07
N GLY A 38 8.01 5.66 10.33
CA GLY A 38 9.33 5.28 10.81
C GLY A 38 9.90 4.09 10.05
N PRO A 39 11.21 3.79 10.22
CA PRO A 39 11.88 2.71 9.52
C PRO A 39 11.22 1.35 9.77
N ASN A 40 11.42 0.42 8.82
CA ASN A 40 11.00 -0.96 9.01
C ASN A 40 11.73 -1.58 10.21
N GLY A 41 10.98 -2.31 11.03
CA GLY A 41 11.49 -2.88 12.27
C GLY A 41 11.70 -1.88 13.42
N ALA A 42 11.24 -0.62 13.31
CA ALA A 42 11.28 0.36 14.40
C ALA A 42 10.31 0.02 15.55
N GLY A 43 9.38 -0.92 15.34
CA GLY A 43 8.44 -1.36 16.37
C GLY A 43 7.03 -0.79 16.25
N LYS A 44 6.67 -0.19 15.10
CA LYS A 44 5.34 0.38 14.85
C LYS A 44 4.20 -0.59 15.18
N SER A 45 4.23 -1.79 14.62
CA SER A 45 3.22 -2.83 14.90
C SER A 45 3.20 -3.29 16.36
N SER A 46 4.34 -3.29 17.04
CA SER A 46 4.41 -3.60 18.49
C SER A 46 3.73 -2.52 19.32
N ILE A 47 3.86 -1.25 18.93
CA ILE A 47 3.14 -0.13 19.57
C ILE A 47 1.63 -0.32 19.40
N LEU A 48 1.16 -0.64 18.18
CA LEU A 48 -0.26 -0.89 17.96
C LEU A 48 -0.78 -2.08 18.81
N LYS A 49 0.00 -3.17 18.93
CA LYS A 49 -0.37 -4.31 19.80
C LYS A 49 -0.47 -3.92 21.26
N ILE A 50 0.43 -3.08 21.77
CA ILE A 50 0.36 -2.54 23.13
C ILE A 50 -0.91 -1.69 23.28
N MET A 51 -1.21 -0.84 22.30
CA MET A 51 -2.40 0.01 22.35
C MET A 51 -3.71 -0.78 22.26
N ALA A 52 -3.70 -1.91 21.58
CA ALA A 52 -4.83 -2.83 21.52
C ALA A 52 -4.98 -3.74 22.77
N GLY A 53 -4.04 -3.65 23.73
CA GLY A 53 -4.03 -4.55 24.88
C GLY A 53 -3.63 -5.99 24.57
N LEU A 54 -3.07 -6.25 23.39
CA LEU A 54 -2.58 -7.58 22.97
C LEU A 54 -1.15 -7.86 23.45
N ASP A 55 -0.45 -6.82 23.87
CA ASP A 55 0.89 -6.88 24.45
C ASP A 55 1.02 -5.81 25.54
N GLU A 56 1.96 -6.02 26.48
CA GLU A 56 2.18 -5.10 27.59
C GLU A 56 3.54 -4.42 27.47
N PRO A 57 3.68 -3.17 27.93
CA PRO A 57 4.99 -2.54 28.08
C PRO A 57 5.82 -3.30 29.11
N SER A 58 7.12 -3.40 28.90
CA SER A 58 8.05 -4.03 29.86
C SER A 58 8.19 -3.18 31.13
N ASN A 59 7.93 -1.89 31.06
CA ASN A 59 7.92 -0.94 32.17
C ASN A 59 7.06 0.29 31.81
N GLY A 60 6.57 1.02 32.81
CA GLY A 60 5.63 2.13 32.62
C GLY A 60 4.20 1.65 32.44
N GLU A 61 3.33 2.52 31.99
CA GLU A 61 1.90 2.26 31.82
C GLU A 61 1.46 2.60 30.39
N ALA A 62 0.54 1.79 29.87
CA ALA A 62 -0.13 2.03 28.59
C ALA A 62 -1.59 1.60 28.77
N ARG A 63 -2.55 2.55 28.69
CA ARG A 63 -3.95 2.26 29.05
C ARG A 63 -4.94 3.00 28.17
N LEU A 64 -6.00 2.29 27.82
CA LEU A 64 -7.22 2.86 27.26
C LEU A 64 -8.06 3.47 28.40
N THR A 65 -8.65 4.63 28.17
CA THR A 65 -9.56 5.23 29.17
C THR A 65 -10.83 4.39 29.30
N PRO A 66 -11.28 4.09 30.51
CA PRO A 66 -12.50 3.31 30.73
C PRO A 66 -13.71 3.88 30.02
N GLY A 67 -14.50 3.03 29.38
CA GLY A 67 -15.69 3.40 28.62
C GLY A 67 -15.46 3.59 27.12
N TYR A 68 -14.21 3.60 26.66
CA TYR A 68 -13.89 3.58 25.23
C TYR A 68 -13.59 2.17 24.74
N THR A 69 -13.88 1.93 23.46
CA THR A 69 -13.61 0.67 22.76
C THR A 69 -12.40 0.81 21.84
N VAL A 70 -11.66 -0.28 21.63
CA VAL A 70 -10.51 -0.31 20.72
C VAL A 70 -10.63 -1.50 19.78
N GLY A 71 -10.35 -1.27 18.48
CA GLY A 71 -10.27 -2.30 17.47
C GLY A 71 -8.95 -2.19 16.69
N ILE A 72 -8.42 -3.31 16.25
CA ILE A 72 -7.15 -3.39 15.54
C ILE A 72 -7.24 -4.24 14.28
N LEU A 73 -6.70 -3.69 13.17
CA LEU A 73 -6.37 -4.46 11.98
C LEU A 73 -4.90 -4.88 12.07
N MET A 74 -4.65 -6.18 12.22
CA MET A 74 -3.30 -6.76 12.19
C MET A 74 -2.87 -7.15 10.78
N GLN A 75 -1.57 -7.35 10.57
CA GLN A 75 -1.02 -7.88 9.31
C GLN A 75 -1.64 -9.23 8.93
N GLU A 76 -1.81 -10.12 9.90
CA GLU A 76 -2.51 -11.40 9.74
C GLU A 76 -3.77 -11.37 10.61
N PRO A 77 -4.92 -10.99 10.05
CA PRO A 77 -6.15 -10.88 10.81
C PRO A 77 -6.74 -12.26 11.12
N VAL A 78 -7.31 -12.38 12.29
CA VAL A 78 -8.03 -13.59 12.72
C VAL A 78 -9.51 -13.45 12.33
N LEU A 79 -9.97 -14.36 11.47
CA LEU A 79 -11.38 -14.51 11.09
C LEU A 79 -11.86 -15.89 11.52
N ASP A 80 -13.17 -16.04 11.69
CA ASP A 80 -13.78 -17.34 12.00
C ASP A 80 -13.81 -18.19 10.73
N GLU A 81 -12.95 -19.20 10.66
CA GLU A 81 -12.78 -20.07 9.49
C GLU A 81 -14.00 -20.98 9.22
N THR A 82 -14.91 -21.10 10.19
CA THR A 82 -16.14 -21.90 10.05
C THR A 82 -17.25 -21.16 9.35
N LYS A 83 -17.09 -19.84 9.13
CA LYS A 83 -18.09 -18.92 8.60
C LYS A 83 -17.76 -18.42 7.20
N THR A 84 -18.78 -17.91 6.55
CA THR A 84 -18.67 -17.20 5.26
C THR A 84 -18.15 -15.76 5.44
N VAL A 85 -17.87 -15.09 4.33
CA VAL A 85 -17.44 -13.68 4.31
C VAL A 85 -18.47 -12.79 4.99
N ILE A 86 -19.76 -12.87 4.57
CA ILE A 86 -20.83 -12.03 5.12
C ILE A 86 -21.06 -12.28 6.62
N GLU A 87 -21.01 -13.54 7.05
CA GLU A 87 -21.16 -13.89 8.47
C GLU A 87 -20.02 -13.33 9.31
N ASN A 88 -18.78 -13.35 8.81
CA ASN A 88 -17.65 -12.72 9.50
C ASN A 88 -17.80 -11.20 9.59
N VAL A 89 -18.24 -10.52 8.51
CA VAL A 89 -18.43 -9.07 8.54
C VAL A 89 -19.55 -8.69 9.50
N ARG A 90 -20.66 -9.42 9.52
CA ARG A 90 -21.77 -9.20 10.46
C ARG A 90 -21.39 -9.35 11.92
N LEU A 91 -20.33 -10.14 12.24
CA LEU A 91 -19.81 -10.20 13.62
C LEU A 91 -19.34 -8.84 14.12
N GLY A 92 -18.89 -7.93 13.25
CA GLY A 92 -18.52 -6.56 13.64
C GLY A 92 -19.69 -5.74 14.18
N ALA A 93 -20.92 -6.05 13.77
CA ALA A 93 -22.12 -5.38 14.22
C ALA A 93 -23.08 -6.34 14.95
N ALA A 94 -22.57 -7.41 15.57
CA ALA A 94 -23.41 -8.45 16.19
C ALA A 94 -24.38 -7.89 17.25
N ASP A 95 -23.96 -6.91 18.05
CA ASP A 95 -24.82 -6.23 19.03
C ASP A 95 -25.99 -5.50 18.35
N ILE A 96 -25.70 -4.79 17.26
CA ILE A 96 -26.72 -4.04 16.50
C ILE A 96 -27.71 -5.00 15.82
N PHE A 97 -27.21 -6.06 15.18
CA PHE A 97 -28.08 -7.09 14.59
C PHE A 97 -28.93 -7.77 15.67
N GLY A 98 -28.38 -8.01 16.86
CA GLY A 98 -29.14 -8.52 18.01
C GLY A 98 -30.26 -7.55 18.43
N LYS A 99 -29.98 -6.25 18.51
CA LYS A 99 -30.98 -5.22 18.83
C LYS A 99 -32.07 -5.10 17.77
N LEU A 100 -31.71 -5.14 16.50
CA LEU A 100 -32.68 -5.13 15.38
C LEU A 100 -33.56 -6.37 15.38
N ALA A 101 -32.98 -7.56 15.61
CA ALA A 101 -33.73 -8.79 15.72
C ALA A 101 -34.72 -8.72 16.90
N ARG A 102 -34.24 -8.26 18.08
CA ARG A 102 -35.10 -8.11 19.25
C ARG A 102 -36.22 -7.08 19.05
N PHE A 103 -35.92 -5.97 18.36
CA PHE A 103 -36.93 -4.96 17.99
C PHE A 103 -38.03 -5.55 17.11
N ASN A 104 -37.66 -6.37 16.13
CA ASN A 104 -38.64 -7.06 15.26
C ASN A 104 -39.43 -8.13 16.04
N GLU A 105 -38.78 -8.92 16.91
CA GLU A 105 -39.46 -9.89 17.77
C GLU A 105 -40.50 -9.22 18.66
N ILE A 106 -40.16 -8.08 19.29
CA ILE A 106 -41.09 -7.30 20.10
C ILE A 106 -42.31 -6.88 19.25
N SER A 107 -42.07 -6.45 18.01
CA SER A 107 -43.17 -6.06 17.08
C SER A 107 -44.10 -7.24 16.79
N GLU A 108 -43.57 -8.46 16.70
CA GLU A 108 -44.36 -9.69 16.54
C GLU A 108 -45.05 -10.09 17.85
N GLU A 109 -44.38 -10.01 19.00
CA GLU A 109 -44.94 -10.31 20.33
C GLU A 109 -46.11 -9.38 20.66
N MET A 110 -46.07 -8.12 20.26
CA MET A 110 -47.16 -7.13 20.41
C MET A 110 -48.43 -7.52 19.65
N ALA A 111 -48.37 -8.40 18.67
CA ALA A 111 -49.56 -8.93 17.98
C ALA A 111 -50.31 -9.96 18.83
N ASN A 112 -49.75 -10.45 19.93
CA ASN A 112 -50.37 -11.40 20.83
C ASN A 112 -51.30 -10.67 21.83
N PRO A 113 -52.59 -11.00 21.93
CA PRO A 113 -53.55 -10.35 22.85
C PRO A 113 -53.19 -10.47 24.34
N ASP A 114 -52.41 -11.48 24.71
CA ASP A 114 -52.00 -11.75 26.09
C ASP A 114 -50.63 -11.15 26.46
N ALA A 115 -50.03 -10.32 25.57
CA ALA A 115 -48.71 -9.74 25.81
C ALA A 115 -48.77 -8.55 26.81
N ASP A 116 -47.70 -8.39 27.59
CA ASP A 116 -47.48 -7.21 28.43
C ASP A 116 -47.07 -6.01 27.59
N PHE A 117 -48.05 -5.28 27.08
CA PHE A 117 -47.90 -4.17 26.17
C PHE A 117 -47.00 -3.05 26.73
N ASP A 118 -47.14 -2.75 28.03
CA ASP A 118 -46.39 -1.64 28.65
C ASP A 118 -44.91 -1.98 28.76
N ALA A 119 -44.57 -3.18 29.12
CA ALA A 119 -43.18 -3.65 29.21
C ALA A 119 -42.53 -3.73 27.83
N LEU A 120 -43.24 -4.26 26.82
CA LEU A 120 -42.74 -4.35 25.44
C LEU A 120 -42.54 -2.98 24.81
N MET A 121 -43.44 -2.00 25.05
CA MET A 121 -43.29 -0.62 24.57
C MET A 121 -42.08 0.08 25.21
N GLU A 122 -41.84 -0.13 26.48
CA GLU A 122 -40.64 0.45 27.14
C GLU A 122 -39.34 -0.15 26.57
N GLU A 123 -39.28 -1.46 26.38
CA GLU A 123 -38.14 -2.14 25.78
C GLU A 123 -37.91 -1.67 24.33
N MET A 124 -38.97 -1.62 23.53
CA MET A 124 -38.93 -1.16 22.14
C MET A 124 -38.43 0.28 22.03
N GLY A 125 -38.87 1.18 22.91
CA GLY A 125 -38.42 2.58 22.94
C GLY A 125 -36.93 2.71 23.29
N LYS A 126 -36.42 1.85 24.18
CA LYS A 126 -34.98 1.82 24.49
C LYS A 126 -34.17 1.33 23.28
N LEU A 127 -34.57 0.22 22.67
CA LEU A 127 -33.91 -0.34 21.49
C LEU A 127 -33.94 0.64 20.33
N GLN A 128 -35.08 1.30 20.08
CA GLN A 128 -35.20 2.34 19.04
C GLN A 128 -34.19 3.47 19.26
N THR A 129 -34.09 3.96 20.49
CA THR A 129 -33.14 5.03 20.84
C THR A 129 -31.68 4.60 20.59
N GLU A 130 -31.33 3.35 20.92
CA GLU A 130 -30.00 2.81 20.68
C GLU A 130 -29.70 2.61 19.19
N ILE A 131 -30.66 2.09 18.42
CA ILE A 131 -30.55 1.90 16.96
C ILE A 131 -30.45 3.23 16.25
N ASP A 132 -31.26 4.24 16.65
CA ASP A 132 -31.21 5.62 16.13
C ASP A 132 -29.84 6.26 16.41
N ALA A 133 -29.33 6.14 17.64
CA ALA A 133 -28.03 6.66 18.04
C ALA A 133 -26.87 6.05 17.24
N ALA A 134 -27.00 4.79 16.88
CA ALA A 134 -26.03 4.09 16.04
C ALA A 134 -26.23 4.32 14.52
N ASN A 135 -27.30 5.01 14.11
CA ASN A 135 -27.74 5.16 12.70
C ASN A 135 -27.79 3.82 11.95
N ALA A 136 -28.36 2.80 12.60
CA ALA A 136 -28.19 1.41 12.20
C ALA A 136 -29.39 0.78 11.48
N TRP A 137 -30.44 1.55 11.16
CA TRP A 137 -31.61 1.03 10.43
C TRP A 137 -31.25 0.48 9.04
N ASP A 138 -30.24 1.06 8.40
CA ASP A 138 -29.76 0.67 7.08
C ASP A 138 -28.42 -0.09 7.14
N ILE A 139 -28.14 -0.81 8.26
CA ILE A 139 -26.84 -1.47 8.48
C ILE A 139 -26.48 -2.48 7.38
N ASP A 140 -27.46 -3.21 6.83
CA ASP A 140 -27.22 -4.14 5.72
C ASP A 140 -26.75 -3.38 4.46
N SER A 141 -27.33 -2.21 4.16
CA SER A 141 -26.90 -1.38 3.03
C SER A 141 -25.50 -0.79 3.25
N GLN A 142 -25.18 -0.35 4.47
CA GLN A 142 -23.85 0.15 4.82
C GLN A 142 -22.80 -0.96 4.69
N LEU A 143 -23.15 -2.18 5.09
CA LEU A 143 -22.32 -3.35 4.99
C LEU A 143 -22.05 -3.72 3.53
N ASP A 144 -23.08 -3.75 2.68
CA ASP A 144 -22.94 -4.02 1.25
C ASP A 144 -22.06 -2.96 0.57
N GLN A 145 -22.26 -1.67 0.88
CA GLN A 145 -21.44 -0.58 0.36
C GLN A 145 -19.97 -0.70 0.77
N ALA A 146 -19.70 -1.04 2.04
CA ALA A 146 -18.32 -1.22 2.51
C ALA A 146 -17.67 -2.45 1.87
N MET A 147 -18.40 -3.56 1.75
CA MET A 147 -17.91 -4.76 1.07
C MET A 147 -17.60 -4.51 -0.41
N ASP A 148 -18.45 -3.76 -1.12
CA ASP A 148 -18.24 -3.41 -2.52
C ASP A 148 -17.04 -2.47 -2.68
N ALA A 149 -16.96 -1.43 -1.87
CA ALA A 149 -15.87 -0.45 -1.91
C ALA A 149 -14.50 -1.06 -1.62
N LEU A 150 -14.44 -2.00 -0.67
CA LEU A 150 -13.22 -2.75 -0.35
C LEU A 150 -13.01 -3.98 -1.26
N ARG A 151 -13.92 -4.21 -2.22
CA ARG A 151 -13.89 -5.35 -3.14
C ARG A 151 -13.71 -6.67 -2.39
N CYS A 152 -14.51 -6.85 -1.34
CA CYS A 152 -14.52 -8.11 -0.60
C CYS A 152 -14.93 -9.28 -1.51
N PRO A 153 -14.47 -10.52 -1.21
CA PRO A 153 -14.93 -11.72 -1.91
C PRO A 153 -16.45 -11.90 -1.84
N PRO A 154 -17.03 -12.79 -2.67
CA PRO A 154 -18.46 -13.08 -2.64
C PRO A 154 -18.96 -13.37 -1.22
N PRO A 155 -20.15 -12.86 -0.82
CA PRO A 155 -20.65 -12.95 0.56
C PRO A 155 -20.77 -14.37 1.10
N ASP A 156 -21.12 -15.32 0.25
CA ASP A 156 -21.36 -16.73 0.53
C ASP A 156 -20.06 -17.59 0.53
N GLN A 157 -18.91 -17.00 0.14
CA GLN A 157 -17.65 -17.73 0.07
C GLN A 157 -17.12 -18.05 1.47
N PRO A 158 -16.68 -19.31 1.73
CA PRO A 158 -16.05 -19.68 2.99
C PRO A 158 -14.72 -18.93 3.19
N VAL A 159 -14.46 -18.44 4.40
CA VAL A 159 -13.21 -17.71 4.71
C VAL A 159 -11.97 -18.61 4.63
N SER A 160 -12.11 -19.91 4.82
CA SER A 160 -11.02 -20.89 4.78
C SER A 160 -10.28 -20.96 3.43
N VAL A 161 -10.96 -20.61 2.33
CA VAL A 161 -10.39 -20.65 0.96
C VAL A 161 -9.83 -19.32 0.48
N LEU A 162 -9.92 -18.26 1.28
CA LEU A 162 -9.49 -16.93 0.93
C LEU A 162 -7.96 -16.79 0.97
N SER A 163 -7.41 -16.03 0.03
CA SER A 163 -6.03 -15.56 0.07
C SER A 163 -5.80 -14.60 1.24
N GLY A 164 -4.54 -14.39 1.63
CA GLY A 164 -4.19 -13.46 2.71
C GLY A 164 -4.70 -12.03 2.48
N GLY A 165 -4.61 -11.53 1.25
CA GLY A 165 -5.14 -10.20 0.90
C GLY A 165 -6.67 -10.11 0.97
N GLU A 166 -7.38 -11.16 0.57
CA GLU A 166 -8.83 -11.24 0.70
C GLU A 166 -9.28 -11.30 2.17
N ARG A 167 -8.64 -12.13 2.98
CA ARG A 167 -8.87 -12.18 4.44
C ARG A 167 -8.70 -10.81 5.07
N ARG A 168 -7.68 -10.06 4.64
CA ARG A 168 -7.40 -8.73 5.16
C ARG A 168 -8.47 -7.72 4.80
N ARG A 169 -9.00 -7.73 3.57
CA ARG A 169 -10.11 -6.86 3.16
C ARG A 169 -11.39 -7.16 3.95
N VAL A 170 -11.70 -8.45 4.17
CA VAL A 170 -12.84 -8.87 5.00
C VAL A 170 -12.68 -8.40 6.46
N ALA A 171 -11.48 -8.54 7.02
CA ALA A 171 -11.19 -8.08 8.38
C ALA A 171 -11.27 -6.57 8.53
N LEU A 172 -10.76 -5.82 7.53
CA LEU A 172 -10.89 -4.36 7.50
C LEU A 172 -12.37 -3.96 7.43
N CYS A 173 -13.14 -4.58 6.54
CA CYS A 173 -14.58 -4.33 6.42
C CYS A 173 -15.30 -4.57 7.74
N LYS A 174 -15.07 -5.73 8.38
CA LYS A 174 -15.59 -6.06 9.71
C LYS A 174 -15.29 -4.98 10.74
N LEU A 175 -14.03 -4.55 10.81
CA LEU A 175 -13.55 -3.57 11.78
C LEU A 175 -14.16 -2.17 11.55
N LEU A 176 -14.34 -1.76 10.30
CA LEU A 176 -15.01 -0.48 9.98
C LEU A 176 -16.50 -0.49 10.34
N ILE A 177 -17.17 -1.64 10.21
CA ILE A 177 -18.57 -1.82 10.64
C ILE A 177 -18.70 -1.87 12.17
N GLU A 178 -17.71 -2.44 12.87
CA GLU A 178 -17.64 -2.45 14.35
C GLU A 178 -17.55 -1.03 14.93
N ALA A 179 -16.92 -0.13 14.19
CA ALA A 179 -16.78 1.29 14.49
C ALA A 179 -16.29 1.62 15.92
N PRO A 180 -15.14 1.07 16.39
CA PRO A 180 -14.62 1.33 17.73
C PRO A 180 -14.21 2.79 17.92
N ASP A 181 -14.21 3.29 19.18
CA ASP A 181 -13.78 4.66 19.50
C ASP A 181 -12.31 4.92 19.16
N LEU A 182 -11.45 3.90 19.28
CA LEU A 182 -10.05 3.92 18.87
C LEU A 182 -9.79 2.83 17.81
N LEU A 183 -9.53 3.26 16.60
CA LEU A 183 -9.25 2.41 15.46
C LEU A 183 -7.74 2.35 15.21
N LEU A 184 -7.15 1.16 15.29
CA LEU A 184 -5.74 0.89 15.07
C LEU A 184 -5.55 0.12 13.77
N LEU A 185 -4.82 0.69 12.82
CA LEU A 185 -4.66 0.13 11.48
C LEU A 185 -3.18 -0.11 11.18
N ASP A 186 -2.79 -1.36 10.96
CA ASP A 186 -1.44 -1.73 10.55
C ASP A 186 -1.41 -1.97 9.05
N GLU A 187 -0.83 -1.03 8.27
CA GLU A 187 -0.75 -1.04 6.80
C GLU A 187 -2.10 -1.25 6.09
N PRO A 188 -3.14 -0.42 6.38
CA PRO A 188 -4.49 -0.66 5.88
C PRO A 188 -4.62 -0.56 4.36
N THR A 189 -3.70 0.13 3.69
CA THR A 189 -3.70 0.34 2.24
C THR A 189 -3.06 -0.82 1.47
N ASN A 190 -2.31 -1.71 2.14
CA ASN A 190 -1.70 -2.86 1.49
C ASN A 190 -2.76 -3.83 0.96
N HIS A 191 -2.57 -4.32 -0.25
CA HIS A 191 -3.48 -5.19 -1.00
C HIS A 191 -4.83 -4.55 -1.41
N LEU A 192 -4.99 -3.23 -1.21
CA LEU A 192 -6.09 -2.47 -1.78
C LEU A 192 -5.65 -1.85 -3.11
N ASP A 193 -6.58 -1.75 -4.04
CA ASP A 193 -6.37 -0.95 -5.24
C ASP A 193 -6.60 0.55 -4.97
N ALA A 194 -6.16 1.39 -5.91
CA ALA A 194 -6.20 2.84 -5.74
C ALA A 194 -7.61 3.40 -5.45
N GLU A 195 -8.66 2.79 -6.03
CA GLU A 195 -10.04 3.24 -5.83
C GLU A 195 -10.54 2.86 -4.42
N SER A 196 -10.23 1.65 -3.95
CA SER A 196 -10.54 1.22 -2.57
C SER A 196 -9.79 2.04 -1.53
N VAL A 197 -8.52 2.40 -1.81
CA VAL A 197 -7.76 3.32 -0.94
C VAL A 197 -8.41 4.69 -0.87
N LEU A 198 -8.84 5.26 -1.99
CA LEU A 198 -9.51 6.56 -2.03
C LEU A 198 -10.83 6.56 -1.23
N TRP A 199 -11.59 5.47 -1.32
CA TRP A 199 -12.81 5.32 -0.52
C TRP A 199 -12.47 5.24 0.98
N LEU A 200 -11.44 4.45 1.34
CA LEU A 200 -10.99 4.30 2.73
C LEU A 200 -10.51 5.65 3.30
N GLU A 201 -9.77 6.45 2.55
CA GLU A 201 -9.37 7.80 2.93
C GLU A 201 -10.59 8.68 3.29
N LYS A 202 -11.59 8.72 2.40
CA LYS A 202 -12.83 9.49 2.63
C LYS A 202 -13.58 9.00 3.88
N HIS A 203 -13.67 7.68 4.04
CA HIS A 203 -14.34 7.07 5.19
C HIS A 203 -13.63 7.41 6.51
N LEU A 204 -12.30 7.27 6.56
CA LEU A 204 -11.52 7.55 7.76
C LEU A 204 -11.41 9.04 8.09
N ALA A 205 -11.42 9.92 7.10
CA ALA A 205 -11.45 11.36 7.31
C ALA A 205 -12.74 11.81 8.04
N SER A 206 -13.87 11.15 7.75
CA SER A 206 -15.17 11.41 8.38
C SER A 206 -15.45 10.53 9.61
N TYR A 207 -14.57 9.59 9.93
CA TYR A 207 -14.74 8.66 11.05
C TYR A 207 -14.80 9.40 12.39
N PRO A 208 -15.82 9.18 13.24
CA PRO A 208 -15.99 9.96 14.47
C PRO A 208 -14.95 9.64 15.56
N GLY A 209 -14.45 8.39 15.61
CA GLY A 209 -13.45 7.93 16.57
C GLY A 209 -12.04 8.39 16.24
N ALA A 210 -11.11 8.12 17.16
CA ALA A 210 -9.69 8.31 16.91
C ALA A 210 -9.16 7.21 15.99
N VAL A 211 -8.26 7.57 15.07
CA VAL A 211 -7.62 6.65 14.13
C VAL A 211 -6.10 6.75 14.28
N ILE A 212 -5.44 5.63 14.47
CA ILE A 212 -3.98 5.54 14.39
C ILE A 212 -3.64 4.53 13.29
N ALA A 213 -3.04 5.03 12.21
CA ALA A 213 -2.67 4.21 11.06
C ALA A 213 -1.15 4.16 10.90
N VAL A 214 -0.60 2.96 10.92
CA VAL A 214 0.76 2.69 10.43
C VAL A 214 0.64 2.46 8.94
N THR A 215 1.24 3.31 8.12
CA THR A 215 1.27 3.12 6.67
C THR A 215 2.45 3.84 6.03
N HIS A 216 2.83 3.36 4.87
CA HIS A 216 3.82 3.98 4.00
C HIS A 216 3.18 4.72 2.82
N ASP A 217 1.85 4.69 2.71
CA ASP A 217 1.09 5.47 1.72
C ASP A 217 1.06 6.96 2.12
N ARG A 218 1.85 7.75 1.40
CA ARG A 218 2.05 9.18 1.69
C ARG A 218 0.82 10.02 1.37
N TYR A 219 0.03 9.65 0.35
CA TYR A 219 -1.23 10.33 0.06
C TYR A 219 -2.27 10.07 1.15
N PHE A 220 -2.35 8.82 1.61
CA PHE A 220 -3.20 8.49 2.74
C PHE A 220 -2.84 9.31 3.99
N LEU A 221 -1.55 9.41 4.32
CA LEU A 221 -1.07 10.24 5.42
C LEU A 221 -1.36 11.74 5.23
N ASP A 222 -1.28 12.23 3.99
CA ASP A 222 -1.52 13.65 3.69
C ASP A 222 -3.00 14.03 3.75
N HIS A 223 -3.90 13.11 3.38
CA HIS A 223 -5.34 13.36 3.32
C HIS A 223 -6.09 13.03 4.62
N VAL A 224 -5.64 12.01 5.36
CA VAL A 224 -6.34 11.52 6.55
C VAL A 224 -5.72 12.04 7.84
N ALA A 225 -4.39 12.11 7.93
CA ALA A 225 -3.72 12.43 9.18
C ALA A 225 -3.74 13.93 9.49
N GLY A 226 -4.17 14.28 10.71
CA GLY A 226 -3.99 15.61 11.30
C GLY A 226 -2.74 15.68 12.20
N TRP A 227 -2.16 14.54 12.50
CA TRP A 227 -0.92 14.38 13.26
C TRP A 227 -0.07 13.26 12.68
N ILE A 228 1.25 13.45 12.69
CA ILE A 228 2.22 12.40 12.38
C ILE A 228 3.01 12.05 13.64
N ALA A 229 3.05 10.76 13.99
CA ALA A 229 3.88 10.22 15.06
C ALA A 229 5.07 9.47 14.45
N GLU A 230 6.24 10.05 14.54
CA GLU A 230 7.47 9.40 14.03
C GLU A 230 8.08 8.50 15.10
N VAL A 231 8.29 7.24 14.76
CA VAL A 231 9.01 6.26 15.59
C VAL A 231 10.48 6.23 15.15
N ASP A 232 11.37 6.74 16.00
CA ASP A 232 12.82 6.74 15.74
C ASP A 232 13.58 6.33 17.00
N ARG A 233 14.36 5.23 16.90
CA ARG A 233 15.24 4.72 17.96
C ARG A 233 14.58 4.58 19.34
N GLY A 234 13.34 4.07 19.36
CA GLY A 234 12.55 3.84 20.57
C GLY A 234 11.80 5.06 21.09
N HIS A 235 11.97 6.23 20.48
CA HIS A 235 11.22 7.44 20.84
C HIS A 235 10.08 7.70 19.87
N LEU A 236 9.05 8.39 20.35
CA LEU A 236 7.90 8.82 19.58
C LEU A 236 7.90 10.35 19.49
N TYR A 237 7.99 10.87 18.27
CA TYR A 237 8.01 12.32 18.02
C TYR A 237 6.69 12.73 17.35
N PRO A 238 5.83 13.53 18.04
CA PRO A 238 4.60 14.03 17.44
C PRO A 238 4.87 15.28 16.60
N TYR A 239 4.24 15.33 15.43
CA TYR A 239 4.20 16.49 14.54
C TYR A 239 2.75 16.82 14.24
N GLU A 240 2.35 18.06 14.48
CA GLU A 240 1.04 18.56 14.12
C GLU A 240 0.97 18.83 12.61
N GLY A 241 -0.11 18.38 11.99
CA GLY A 241 -0.37 18.53 10.56
C GLY A 241 -0.28 17.20 9.79
N ASN A 242 -0.38 17.31 8.48
CA ASN A 242 -0.33 16.19 7.54
C ASN A 242 1.13 15.79 7.20
N TYR A 243 1.28 14.84 6.27
CA TYR A 243 2.58 14.35 5.84
C TYR A 243 3.48 15.46 5.26
N SER A 244 2.92 16.35 4.45
CA SER A 244 3.65 17.49 3.87
C SER A 244 4.21 18.42 4.95
N THR A 245 3.43 18.74 5.99
CA THR A 245 3.86 19.56 7.13
C THR A 245 4.93 18.86 7.97
N TYR A 246 4.80 17.53 8.13
CA TYR A 246 5.81 16.71 8.79
C TYR A 246 7.17 16.81 8.09
N LEU A 247 7.20 16.69 6.75
CA LEU A 247 8.44 16.82 5.98
C LEU A 247 9.14 18.16 6.23
N GLU A 248 8.38 19.27 6.20
CA GLU A 248 8.91 20.62 6.46
C GLU A 248 9.51 20.75 7.86
N THR A 249 8.80 20.22 8.85
CA THR A 249 9.23 20.33 10.25
C THR A 249 10.42 19.43 10.54
N LYS A 250 10.45 18.24 9.94
CA LYS A 250 11.58 17.32 10.07
C LYS A 250 12.84 17.89 9.40
N GLU A 251 12.73 18.51 8.22
CA GLU A 251 13.88 19.18 7.58
C GLU A 251 14.48 20.24 8.50
N LYS A 252 13.65 21.09 9.10
CA LYS A 252 14.10 22.13 10.06
C LYS A 252 14.78 21.51 11.27
N ARG A 253 14.23 20.43 11.84
CA ARG A 253 14.83 19.72 12.99
C ARG A 253 16.21 19.16 12.66
N LEU A 254 16.35 18.50 11.50
CA LEU A 254 17.61 17.89 11.06
C LEU A 254 18.69 18.94 10.73
N SER A 255 18.30 20.09 10.16
CA SER A 255 19.24 21.18 9.89
C SER A 255 19.90 21.75 11.16
N VAL A 256 19.23 21.65 12.30
CA VAL A 256 19.74 22.08 13.61
C VAL A 256 20.63 21.01 14.28
N GLN A 257 20.40 19.72 14.00
CA GLN A 257 21.14 18.62 14.64
C GLN A 257 22.53 18.31 14.06
N GLY A 258 22.91 18.92 12.92
CA GLY A 258 24.27 18.88 12.38
C GLY A 258 24.58 17.78 11.37
N GLN A 259 25.80 17.77 10.83
CA GLN A 259 26.26 17.11 9.60
C GLN A 259 26.05 15.59 9.45
N LYS A 260 25.69 14.86 10.49
CA LYS A 260 25.45 13.40 10.38
C LYS A 260 24.18 13.06 9.57
N ASP A 261 23.24 14.00 9.50
CA ASP A 261 21.96 13.82 8.84
C ASP A 261 21.85 14.57 7.49
N ALA A 262 22.97 15.06 6.95
CA ALA A 262 23.00 15.86 5.72
C ALA A 262 22.39 15.15 4.50
N LYS A 263 22.53 13.81 4.40
CA LYS A 263 21.95 13.00 3.33
C LYS A 263 20.42 12.92 3.43
N LEU A 264 19.92 12.71 4.66
CA LEU A 264 18.49 12.66 4.91
C LEU A 264 17.84 14.03 4.68
N ALA A 265 18.47 15.11 5.14
CA ALA A 265 18.03 16.48 4.87
C ALA A 265 17.97 16.80 3.37
N LYS A 266 18.92 16.31 2.57
CA LYS A 266 18.91 16.46 1.11
C LYS A 266 17.71 15.74 0.49
N ARG A 267 17.43 14.48 0.87
CA ARG A 267 16.27 13.71 0.37
C ARG A 267 14.95 14.38 0.74
N LEU A 268 14.81 14.81 2.00
CA LEU A 268 13.63 15.52 2.48
C LEU A 268 13.39 16.82 1.70
N LYS A 269 14.46 17.56 1.42
CA LYS A 269 14.39 18.78 0.60
C LYS A 269 13.93 18.47 -0.83
N GLU A 270 14.45 17.43 -1.45
CA GLU A 270 14.04 17.01 -2.79
C GLU A 270 12.56 16.61 -2.84
N GLU A 271 12.08 15.89 -1.82
CA GLU A 271 10.66 15.51 -1.69
C GLU A 271 9.76 16.71 -1.43
N LEU A 272 10.17 17.62 -0.54
CA LEU A 272 9.46 18.86 -0.25
C LEU A 272 9.37 19.80 -1.48
N ASP A 273 10.46 19.93 -2.23
CA ASP A 273 10.48 20.70 -3.48
C ASP A 273 9.52 20.11 -4.53
N TRP A 274 9.39 18.79 -4.55
CA TRP A 274 8.41 18.11 -5.41
C TRP A 274 6.97 18.39 -4.96
N VAL A 275 6.65 18.29 -3.68
CA VAL A 275 5.32 18.61 -3.11
C VAL A 275 4.92 20.06 -3.44
N ARG A 276 5.81 21.02 -3.29
CA ARG A 276 5.56 22.45 -3.59
C ARG A 276 5.45 22.76 -5.08
N SER A 277 5.81 21.83 -5.97
CA SER A 277 5.73 22.06 -7.41
C SER A 277 4.29 21.91 -7.91
N ASN A 278 3.71 22.99 -8.50
CA ASN A 278 2.37 22.96 -9.10
C ASN A 278 2.24 21.94 -10.24
N ALA A 279 1.05 21.32 -10.40
CA ALA A 279 0.74 20.32 -11.42
C ALA A 279 1.11 20.74 -12.87
N LYS A 280 0.90 22.01 -13.23
CA LYS A 280 1.32 22.56 -14.55
C LYS A 280 2.84 22.55 -14.76
N GLY A 281 3.63 22.67 -13.71
CA GLY A 281 5.09 22.55 -13.78
C GLY A 281 5.58 21.10 -13.90
N ARG A 282 4.78 20.11 -13.52
CA ARG A 282 5.14 18.69 -13.58
C ARG A 282 5.18 18.15 -15.02
N GLN A 283 4.22 18.55 -15.87
CA GLN A 283 4.20 18.19 -17.30
C GLN A 283 5.36 18.80 -18.10
N ALA A 284 5.73 20.05 -17.81
CA ALA A 284 6.88 20.70 -18.46
C ALA A 284 8.22 20.10 -17.98
N LYS A 285 8.30 19.62 -16.73
CA LYS A 285 9.49 18.97 -16.17
C LYS A 285 9.75 17.58 -16.78
N SER A 286 8.75 16.89 -17.32
CA SER A 286 8.92 15.63 -18.04
C SER A 286 9.80 15.80 -19.31
N LYS A 287 9.62 16.90 -20.07
CA LYS A 287 10.47 17.22 -21.24
C LYS A 287 11.86 17.76 -20.86
N ALA A 288 11.94 18.56 -19.80
CA ALA A 288 13.22 19.06 -19.26
C ALA A 288 14.06 17.94 -18.62
N ARG A 289 13.43 16.86 -18.17
CA ARG A 289 14.06 15.67 -17.62
C ARG A 289 14.84 14.87 -18.66
N LEU A 290 14.31 14.76 -19.89
CA LEU A 290 15.03 14.13 -21.02
C LEU A 290 16.35 14.86 -21.35
N ALA A 291 16.34 16.20 -21.38
CA ALA A 291 17.53 17.01 -21.66
C ALA A 291 18.55 16.97 -20.51
N ARG A 292 18.07 17.01 -19.25
CA ARG A 292 18.95 16.96 -18.06
C ARG A 292 19.60 15.59 -17.86
N TYR A 293 18.95 14.55 -18.36
CA TYR A 293 19.46 13.19 -18.32
C TYR A 293 20.71 12.99 -19.19
N GLU A 294 20.71 13.54 -20.42
CA GLU A 294 21.87 13.47 -21.32
C GLU A 294 23.10 14.19 -20.73
N GLU A 295 22.87 15.26 -19.97
CA GLU A 295 23.90 16.01 -19.26
C GLU A 295 24.43 15.27 -18.02
N MET A 296 23.52 14.67 -17.21
CA MET A 296 23.86 13.91 -16.01
C MET A 296 24.52 12.55 -16.31
N ALA A 297 24.14 11.88 -17.41
CA ALA A 297 24.79 10.63 -17.83
C ALA A 297 26.26 10.86 -18.23
N ALA A 298 26.57 12.03 -18.80
CA ALA A 298 27.96 12.43 -19.13
C ALA A 298 28.76 12.86 -17.89
N GLU A 299 28.10 13.40 -16.86
CA GLU A 299 28.72 13.87 -15.62
C GLU A 299 28.90 12.75 -14.60
N ALA A 300 27.97 11.77 -14.54
CA ALA A 300 28.06 10.58 -13.68
C ALA A 300 29.24 9.66 -14.05
N GLU A 301 29.69 9.67 -15.30
CA GLU A 301 30.93 9.01 -15.72
C GLU A 301 32.19 9.69 -15.16
N ARG A 302 32.12 10.96 -14.78
CA ARG A 302 33.29 11.76 -14.32
C ARG A 302 33.45 11.87 -12.82
N THR A 303 32.40 11.62 -12.01
CA THR A 303 32.44 11.87 -10.55
C THR A 303 31.93 10.66 -9.76
N ARG A 304 32.61 9.53 -9.86
CA ARG A 304 32.31 8.31 -9.09
C ARG A 304 32.84 8.40 -7.66
N LYS A 305 32.13 9.08 -6.76
CA LYS A 305 32.05 8.65 -5.36
C LYS A 305 30.74 7.89 -5.20
N LEU A 306 30.85 6.58 -5.27
CA LEU A 306 29.75 5.65 -5.04
C LEU A 306 29.24 5.83 -3.61
N ASP A 307 28.07 6.40 -3.47
CA ASP A 307 27.35 6.44 -2.21
C ASP A 307 26.60 5.10 -2.08
N PHE A 308 27.25 4.11 -1.47
CA PHE A 308 26.77 2.72 -1.38
C PHE A 308 25.54 2.53 -0.47
N GLU A 309 25.00 3.60 0.10
CA GLU A 309 23.82 3.52 0.98
C GLU A 309 22.50 3.81 0.24
N GLU A 310 22.54 4.17 -1.05
CA GLU A 310 21.37 4.43 -1.89
C GLU A 310 21.17 3.33 -2.94
N ILE A 311 19.91 3.04 -3.26
CA ILE A 311 19.59 2.15 -4.38
C ILE A 311 20.17 2.76 -5.65
N GLN A 312 20.98 1.99 -6.36
CA GLN A 312 21.54 2.37 -7.66
C GLN A 312 21.07 1.37 -8.71
N ILE A 313 20.57 1.90 -9.82
CA ILE A 313 20.19 1.08 -10.97
C ILE A 313 21.23 1.33 -12.06
N PRO A 314 22.08 0.34 -12.35
CA PRO A 314 23.11 0.52 -13.36
C PRO A 314 22.49 0.65 -14.74
N PRO A 315 23.09 1.49 -15.63
CA PRO A 315 22.64 1.56 -16.99
C PRO A 315 22.88 0.24 -17.71
N GLY A 316 21.84 -0.28 -18.36
CA GLY A 316 21.95 -1.39 -19.28
C GLY A 316 22.51 -0.97 -20.65
N PRO A 317 22.48 -1.86 -21.66
CA PRO A 317 22.80 -1.51 -23.04
C PRO A 317 21.96 -0.36 -23.57
N ARG A 318 22.47 0.41 -24.54
CA ARG A 318 21.71 1.52 -25.13
C ARG A 318 20.46 1.00 -25.86
N LEU A 319 19.29 1.57 -25.56
CA LEU A 319 18.03 1.23 -26.21
C LEU A 319 18.01 1.66 -27.68
N GLY A 320 17.46 0.82 -28.53
CA GLY A 320 17.10 1.08 -29.92
C GLY A 320 15.89 2.02 -30.06
N SER A 321 15.37 2.18 -31.29
CA SER A 321 14.17 3.00 -31.54
C SER A 321 12.89 2.37 -31.02
N VAL A 322 12.79 1.06 -31.11
CA VAL A 322 11.67 0.25 -30.60
C VAL A 322 12.05 -0.31 -29.23
N VAL A 323 11.19 -0.14 -28.25
CA VAL A 323 11.31 -0.78 -26.93
C VAL A 323 10.25 -1.89 -26.81
N ILE A 324 8.99 -1.52 -26.69
CA ILE A 324 7.85 -2.44 -26.77
C ILE A 324 6.80 -1.78 -27.68
N GLU A 325 6.33 -2.55 -28.67
CA GLU A 325 5.15 -2.22 -29.45
C GLU A 325 4.13 -3.34 -29.29
N ALA A 326 2.95 -3.00 -28.83
CA ALA A 326 1.82 -3.90 -28.65
C ALA A 326 0.69 -3.50 -29.60
N LYS A 327 0.14 -4.45 -30.35
CA LYS A 327 -0.96 -4.24 -31.29
C LYS A 327 -2.04 -5.27 -31.07
N ASP A 328 -3.21 -4.80 -30.68
CA ASP A 328 -4.44 -5.57 -30.51
C ASP A 328 -4.25 -6.83 -29.66
N LEU A 329 -3.46 -6.71 -28.56
CA LEU A 329 -3.17 -7.85 -27.69
C LEU A 329 -4.44 -8.46 -27.12
N GLN A 330 -4.49 -9.78 -27.13
CA GLN A 330 -5.57 -10.57 -26.55
C GLN A 330 -5.00 -11.64 -25.63
N LYS A 331 -5.54 -11.73 -24.41
CA LYS A 331 -5.18 -12.74 -23.43
C LYS A 331 -6.33 -13.04 -22.48
N GLY A 332 -6.59 -14.33 -22.27
CA GLY A 332 -7.57 -14.83 -21.32
C GLY A 332 -7.17 -16.17 -20.72
N PHE A 333 -7.94 -16.66 -19.76
CA PHE A 333 -7.81 -18.00 -19.18
C PHE A 333 -9.19 -18.63 -19.03
N GLY A 334 -9.40 -19.75 -19.69
CA GLY A 334 -10.70 -20.42 -19.73
C GLY A 334 -11.77 -19.47 -20.26
N ASP A 335 -12.80 -19.21 -19.46
CA ASP A 335 -13.92 -18.34 -19.83
C ASP A 335 -13.69 -16.86 -19.46
N ARG A 336 -12.50 -16.50 -18.99
CA ARG A 336 -12.19 -15.16 -18.50
C ARG A 336 -11.27 -14.42 -19.46
N SER A 337 -11.75 -13.33 -20.08
CA SER A 337 -10.92 -12.37 -20.81
C SER A 337 -10.26 -11.39 -19.84
N LEU A 338 -8.97 -11.14 -20.00
CA LEU A 338 -8.20 -10.18 -19.20
C LEU A 338 -7.73 -8.99 -20.03
N ILE A 339 -7.35 -9.24 -21.27
CA ILE A 339 -6.84 -8.23 -22.20
C ILE A 339 -7.51 -8.47 -23.54
N ASN A 340 -8.12 -7.43 -24.11
CA ASN A 340 -8.80 -7.51 -25.38
C ASN A 340 -8.59 -6.23 -26.18
N GLY A 341 -7.84 -6.32 -27.28
CA GLY A 341 -7.56 -5.20 -28.18
C GLY A 341 -6.59 -4.15 -27.61
N LEU A 342 -5.73 -4.53 -26.62
CA LEU A 342 -4.78 -3.59 -26.03
C LEU A 342 -3.67 -3.23 -27.02
N SER A 343 -3.54 -1.95 -27.35
CA SER A 343 -2.47 -1.42 -28.19
C SER A 343 -1.76 -0.27 -27.48
N PHE A 344 -0.41 -0.33 -27.39
CA PHE A 344 0.42 0.72 -26.82
C PHE A 344 1.84 0.67 -27.37
N SER A 345 2.57 1.76 -27.25
CA SER A 345 3.99 1.83 -27.56
C SER A 345 4.75 2.42 -26.38
N LEU A 346 5.74 1.69 -25.87
CA LEU A 346 6.60 2.17 -24.80
C LEU A 346 7.71 3.06 -25.38
N PRO A 347 7.72 4.37 -25.07
CA PRO A 347 8.77 5.27 -25.57
C PRO A 347 10.08 5.03 -24.83
N ARG A 348 11.20 5.43 -25.45
CA ARG A 348 12.51 5.42 -24.79
C ARG A 348 12.49 6.29 -23.52
N ASN A 349 13.16 5.80 -22.48
CA ASN A 349 13.23 6.44 -21.17
C ASN A 349 11.84 6.67 -20.54
N GLY A 350 10.80 5.98 -21.05
CA GLY A 350 9.47 5.99 -20.48
C GLY A 350 9.41 5.18 -19.20
N ILE A 351 8.74 5.73 -18.19
CA ILE A 351 8.36 5.01 -16.98
C ILE A 351 6.84 4.90 -17.02
N VAL A 352 6.35 3.66 -17.15
CA VAL A 352 4.92 3.35 -17.26
C VAL A 352 4.40 2.81 -15.94
N GLY A 353 3.42 3.48 -15.36
CA GLY A 353 2.64 2.94 -14.25
C GLY A 353 1.49 2.09 -14.76
N VAL A 354 1.41 0.84 -14.32
CA VAL A 354 0.28 -0.06 -14.63
C VAL A 354 -0.64 -0.11 -13.44
N ILE A 355 -1.86 0.35 -13.61
CA ILE A 355 -2.86 0.47 -12.54
C ILE A 355 -4.15 -0.28 -12.87
N GLY A 356 -4.84 -0.72 -11.84
CA GLY A 356 -6.13 -1.42 -11.95
C GLY A 356 -6.35 -2.34 -10.76
N PRO A 357 -7.56 -2.87 -10.59
CA PRO A 357 -7.90 -3.79 -9.51
C PRO A 357 -7.04 -5.04 -9.47
N ASN A 358 -7.07 -5.72 -8.33
CA ASN A 358 -6.41 -7.01 -8.22
C ASN A 358 -7.12 -8.06 -9.11
N GLY A 359 -6.31 -8.86 -9.80
CA GLY A 359 -6.82 -9.94 -10.63
C GLY A 359 -7.24 -9.54 -12.05
N VAL A 360 -7.10 -8.28 -12.49
CA VAL A 360 -7.44 -7.86 -13.87
C VAL A 360 -6.41 -8.22 -14.92
N GLY A 361 -5.29 -8.83 -14.54
CA GLY A 361 -4.28 -9.32 -15.50
C GLY A 361 -2.98 -8.52 -15.53
N LYS A 362 -2.68 -7.65 -14.55
CA LYS A 362 -1.43 -6.86 -14.48
C LYS A 362 -0.18 -7.75 -14.54
N THR A 363 -0.08 -8.73 -13.66
CA THR A 363 1.01 -9.72 -13.65
C THR A 363 1.02 -10.61 -14.91
N THR A 364 -0.16 -10.92 -15.48
CA THR A 364 -0.28 -11.66 -16.73
C THR A 364 0.34 -10.88 -17.89
N LEU A 365 0.10 -9.57 -17.96
CA LEU A 365 0.73 -8.69 -18.95
C LEU A 365 2.26 -8.75 -18.84
N PHE A 366 2.83 -8.72 -17.63
CA PHE A 366 4.27 -8.88 -17.44
C PHE A 366 4.79 -10.22 -17.92
N LYS A 367 4.11 -11.33 -17.56
CA LYS A 367 4.47 -12.68 -18.01
C LYS A 367 4.41 -12.80 -19.52
N THR A 368 3.45 -12.13 -20.17
CA THR A 368 3.35 -12.08 -21.63
C THR A 368 4.52 -11.29 -22.25
N ILE A 369 4.89 -10.14 -21.68
CA ILE A 369 6.04 -9.36 -22.16
C ILE A 369 7.34 -10.16 -22.04
N VAL A 370 7.52 -10.93 -20.97
CA VAL A 370 8.73 -11.76 -20.77
C VAL A 370 8.70 -13.04 -21.60
N GLY A 371 7.54 -13.40 -22.17
CA GLY A 371 7.36 -14.63 -22.96
C GLY A 371 7.10 -15.88 -22.13
N LEU A 372 6.76 -15.74 -20.85
CA LEU A 372 6.35 -16.84 -19.96
C LEU A 372 4.91 -17.30 -20.22
N GLU A 373 4.07 -16.40 -20.72
CA GLU A 373 2.69 -16.68 -21.10
C GLU A 373 2.46 -16.31 -22.57
N PRO A 374 1.96 -17.24 -23.40
CA PRO A 374 1.67 -16.95 -24.80
C PRO A 374 0.47 -16.01 -24.93
N LEU A 375 0.45 -15.17 -25.96
CA LEU A 375 -0.72 -14.41 -26.38
C LEU A 375 -1.76 -15.33 -27.01
N ASP A 376 -3.03 -14.98 -26.86
CA ASP A 376 -4.14 -15.63 -27.53
C ASP A 376 -4.42 -14.96 -28.91
N GLY A 377 -4.05 -13.66 -29.03
CA GLY A 377 -4.14 -12.87 -30.27
C GLY A 377 -3.36 -11.58 -30.20
N GLY A 378 -3.23 -10.90 -31.33
CA GLY A 378 -2.46 -9.67 -31.46
C GLY A 378 -0.96 -9.89 -31.69
N GLU A 379 -0.20 -8.80 -31.70
CA GLU A 379 1.25 -8.81 -31.95
C GLU A 379 1.98 -8.03 -30.86
N LEU A 380 3.03 -8.63 -30.28
CA LEU A 380 3.93 -8.01 -29.33
C LEU A 380 5.34 -8.01 -29.89
N THR A 381 5.88 -6.82 -30.18
CA THR A 381 7.24 -6.65 -30.67
C THR A 381 8.12 -6.06 -29.57
N ILE A 382 9.21 -6.77 -29.24
CA ILE A 382 10.24 -6.29 -28.32
C ILE A 382 11.48 -5.95 -29.14
N GLY A 383 12.03 -4.76 -28.92
CA GLY A 383 13.20 -4.30 -29.67
C GLY A 383 14.43 -5.18 -29.44
N GLU A 384 15.23 -5.41 -30.49
CA GLU A 384 16.41 -6.30 -30.46
C GLU A 384 17.46 -5.89 -29.42
N THR A 385 17.50 -4.60 -29.05
CA THR A 385 18.45 -4.06 -28.06
C THR A 385 17.92 -4.11 -26.63
N VAL A 386 16.68 -4.56 -26.45
CA VAL A 386 16.04 -4.63 -25.14
C VAL A 386 16.58 -5.81 -24.34
N LYS A 387 17.09 -5.51 -23.16
CA LYS A 387 17.43 -6.50 -22.15
C LYS A 387 16.50 -6.33 -20.96
N ILE A 388 15.58 -7.26 -20.77
CA ILE A 388 14.58 -7.21 -19.70
C ILE A 388 15.23 -7.63 -18.39
N SER A 389 14.98 -6.88 -17.32
CA SER A 389 15.17 -7.32 -15.93
C SER A 389 13.80 -7.56 -15.31
N TYR A 390 13.53 -8.82 -14.98
CA TYR A 390 12.31 -9.26 -14.32
C TYR A 390 12.61 -10.43 -13.40
N VAL A 391 12.06 -10.41 -12.19
CA VAL A 391 12.06 -11.57 -11.29
C VAL A 391 10.63 -11.91 -10.96
N ASP A 392 10.24 -13.13 -11.30
CA ASP A 392 8.92 -13.66 -10.95
C ASP A 392 8.80 -13.74 -9.40
N GLN A 393 7.68 -13.28 -8.87
CA GLN A 393 7.35 -13.41 -7.45
C GLN A 393 7.15 -14.86 -7.00
N SER A 394 7.08 -15.81 -7.93
CA SER A 394 7.02 -17.23 -7.62
C SER A 394 8.31 -17.70 -6.93
N ARG A 395 8.18 -18.57 -5.95
CA ARG A 395 9.26 -19.07 -5.06
C ARG A 395 10.35 -19.90 -5.80
N ALA A 396 10.30 -20.00 -7.12
CA ALA A 396 11.20 -20.84 -7.89
C ALA A 396 12.60 -20.21 -7.99
N GLY A 397 13.57 -20.77 -7.30
CA GLY A 397 14.99 -20.48 -7.48
C GLY A 397 15.74 -19.88 -6.30
N ILE A 398 15.07 -19.50 -5.20
CA ILE A 398 15.77 -19.04 -3.99
C ILE A 398 15.96 -20.23 -3.05
N ASP A 399 17.22 -20.55 -2.75
CA ASP A 399 17.58 -21.57 -1.77
C ASP A 399 17.18 -21.09 -0.35
N PRO A 400 16.25 -21.77 0.33
CA PRO A 400 15.74 -21.32 1.62
C PRO A 400 16.78 -21.37 2.74
N ASP A 401 17.84 -22.17 2.58
CA ASP A 401 18.87 -22.35 3.60
C ASP A 401 19.99 -21.31 3.49
N LYS A 402 20.13 -20.66 2.33
CA LYS A 402 21.10 -19.58 2.16
C LYS A 402 20.66 -18.32 2.91
N SER A 403 21.63 -17.61 3.46
CA SER A 403 21.38 -16.28 4.01
C SER A 403 20.97 -15.31 2.89
N LEU A 404 20.22 -14.27 3.26
CA LEU A 404 19.83 -13.21 2.34
C LEU A 404 21.03 -12.62 1.59
N TRP A 405 22.14 -12.39 2.30
CA TRP A 405 23.37 -11.90 1.71
C TRP A 405 23.94 -12.88 0.68
N GLU A 406 23.99 -14.18 0.99
CA GLU A 406 24.49 -15.21 0.06
C GLU A 406 23.61 -15.33 -1.18
N VAL A 407 22.27 -15.19 -1.06
CA VAL A 407 21.36 -15.21 -2.21
C VAL A 407 21.67 -14.06 -3.20
N VAL A 408 21.99 -12.88 -2.67
CA VAL A 408 22.31 -11.72 -3.52
C VAL A 408 23.74 -11.76 -4.04
N SER A 409 24.69 -12.19 -3.20
CA SER A 409 26.13 -12.06 -3.46
C SER A 409 26.80 -13.32 -3.98
N ASP A 410 26.12 -14.48 -3.92
CA ASP A 410 26.72 -15.79 -4.14
C ASP A 410 27.95 -16.05 -3.23
N GLY A 411 27.96 -15.40 -2.03
CA GLY A 411 29.05 -15.48 -1.05
C GLY A 411 30.24 -14.56 -1.35
N LEU A 412 30.13 -13.68 -2.36
CA LEU A 412 31.21 -12.76 -2.74
C LEU A 412 31.11 -11.43 -1.99
N ASP A 413 32.23 -10.90 -1.52
CA ASP A 413 32.28 -9.59 -0.86
C ASP A 413 32.01 -8.44 -1.84
N PHE A 414 32.35 -8.62 -3.12
CA PHE A 414 32.06 -7.69 -4.21
C PHE A 414 31.19 -8.37 -5.26
N ILE A 415 30.20 -7.65 -5.75
CA ILE A 415 29.27 -8.12 -6.80
C ILE A 415 29.26 -7.17 -7.97
N GLN A 416 29.01 -7.75 -9.15
CA GLN A 416 28.72 -6.98 -10.35
C GLN A 416 27.22 -6.60 -10.37
N VAL A 417 26.93 -5.31 -10.41
CA VAL A 417 25.59 -4.76 -10.59
C VAL A 417 25.59 -4.03 -11.94
N GLY A 418 25.11 -4.70 -12.97
CA GLY A 418 25.31 -4.26 -14.35
C GLY A 418 26.80 -4.22 -14.71
N ASN A 419 27.32 -3.03 -14.99
CA ASN A 419 28.72 -2.78 -15.34
C ASN A 419 29.57 -2.24 -14.16
N VAL A 420 28.98 -2.19 -12.94
CA VAL A 420 29.62 -1.60 -11.76
C VAL A 420 29.91 -2.68 -10.75
N GLU A 421 31.14 -2.72 -10.25
CA GLU A 421 31.53 -3.54 -9.12
C GLU A 421 31.31 -2.76 -7.82
N MET A 422 30.62 -3.37 -6.85
CA MET A 422 30.33 -2.76 -5.55
C MET A 422 30.35 -3.77 -4.40
N PRO A 423 30.58 -3.31 -3.15
CA PRO A 423 30.50 -4.18 -1.98
C PRO A 423 29.10 -4.77 -1.80
N SER A 424 29.01 -6.08 -1.73
CA SER A 424 27.74 -6.80 -1.66
C SER A 424 26.91 -6.45 -0.43
N ARG A 425 27.55 -6.27 0.71
CA ARG A 425 26.86 -5.90 1.96
C ARG A 425 26.28 -4.48 1.91
N ALA A 426 26.95 -3.55 1.25
CA ALA A 426 26.47 -2.20 1.04
C ALA A 426 25.26 -2.19 0.08
N TYR A 427 25.35 -2.99 -1.01
CA TYR A 427 24.22 -3.17 -1.94
C TYR A 427 22.97 -3.69 -1.22
N VAL A 428 23.10 -4.76 -0.44
CA VAL A 428 22.00 -5.35 0.34
C VAL A 428 21.47 -4.36 1.38
N SER A 429 22.33 -3.54 1.99
CA SER A 429 21.95 -2.51 2.96
C SER A 429 21.04 -1.42 2.35
N ALA A 430 21.23 -1.08 1.08
CA ALA A 430 20.43 -0.08 0.37
C ALA A 430 18.94 -0.48 0.26
N PHE A 431 18.63 -1.77 0.35
CA PHE A 431 17.27 -2.31 0.36
C PHE A 431 16.69 -2.50 1.77
N GLY A 432 17.29 -1.86 2.77
CA GLY A 432 16.80 -1.88 4.15
C GLY A 432 17.26 -3.09 4.98
N PHE A 433 18.15 -3.94 4.47
CA PHE A 433 18.70 -5.07 5.22
C PHE A 433 20.01 -4.68 5.89
N LYS A 434 19.96 -4.33 7.17
CA LYS A 434 21.12 -3.83 7.92
C LYS A 434 21.60 -4.85 8.95
N GLY A 435 22.92 -4.94 9.12
CA GLY A 435 23.54 -5.74 10.17
C GLY A 435 23.11 -7.22 10.19
N PRO A 436 22.51 -7.72 11.29
CA PRO A 436 22.12 -9.12 11.44
C PRO A 436 21.07 -9.61 10.42
N ASP A 437 20.24 -8.69 9.87
CA ASP A 437 19.19 -9.06 8.91
C ASP A 437 19.76 -9.70 7.64
N GLN A 438 21.00 -9.33 7.27
CA GLN A 438 21.68 -9.90 6.11
C GLN A 438 22.02 -11.39 6.26
N GLN A 439 22.07 -11.88 7.52
CA GLN A 439 22.39 -13.27 7.83
C GLN A 439 21.14 -14.15 8.00
N LYS A 440 19.94 -13.58 7.91
CA LYS A 440 18.68 -14.35 7.98
C LYS A 440 18.61 -15.34 6.82
N PRO A 441 18.26 -16.61 7.06
CA PRO A 441 17.96 -17.56 5.98
C PRO A 441 16.80 -17.07 5.12
N ALA A 442 16.89 -17.25 3.80
CA ALA A 442 15.88 -16.78 2.86
C ALA A 442 14.51 -17.45 3.08
N GLY A 443 14.50 -18.66 3.64
CA GLY A 443 13.28 -19.40 3.97
C GLY A 443 12.42 -18.78 5.06
N VAL A 444 13.02 -18.02 6.00
CA VAL A 444 12.32 -17.41 7.14
C VAL A 444 11.95 -15.94 6.92
N LEU A 445 12.23 -15.39 5.74
CA LEU A 445 11.90 -14.01 5.41
C LEU A 445 10.39 -13.80 5.40
N SER A 446 9.94 -12.69 5.98
CA SER A 446 8.56 -12.21 5.83
C SER A 446 8.24 -11.89 4.37
N GLY A 447 6.94 -11.73 4.05
CA GLY A 447 6.50 -11.33 2.71
C GLY A 447 7.20 -10.06 2.23
N GLY A 448 7.26 -9.03 3.07
CA GLY A 448 7.90 -7.77 2.74
C GLY A 448 9.43 -7.86 2.59
N GLU A 449 10.10 -8.63 3.44
CA GLU A 449 11.54 -8.88 3.28
C GLU A 449 11.81 -9.62 1.96
N ARG A 450 10.94 -10.53 1.58
CA ARG A 450 11.06 -11.26 0.30
C ARG A 450 10.85 -10.35 -0.90
N ASN A 451 9.88 -9.43 -0.83
CA ASN A 451 9.66 -8.44 -1.90
C ASN A 451 10.89 -7.54 -2.10
N ARG A 452 11.51 -7.07 -1.00
CA ARG A 452 12.75 -6.29 -1.07
C ARG A 452 13.92 -7.10 -1.64
N LEU A 453 14.02 -8.38 -1.30
CA LEU A 453 15.04 -9.27 -1.86
C LEU A 453 14.84 -9.45 -3.38
N ASN A 454 13.61 -9.68 -3.83
CA ASN A 454 13.28 -9.80 -5.25
C ASN A 454 13.59 -8.51 -6.01
N LEU A 455 13.30 -7.35 -5.42
CA LEU A 455 13.66 -6.06 -6.00
C LEU A 455 15.19 -5.94 -6.16
N ALA A 456 15.96 -6.29 -5.13
CA ALA A 456 17.42 -6.27 -5.19
C ALA A 456 17.96 -7.20 -6.30
N LEU A 457 17.42 -8.42 -6.42
CA LEU A 457 17.79 -9.37 -7.47
C LEU A 457 17.44 -8.85 -8.87
N THR A 458 16.27 -8.20 -9.05
CA THR A 458 15.86 -7.62 -10.32
C THR A 458 16.81 -6.52 -10.76
N LEU A 459 17.13 -5.60 -9.86
CA LEU A 459 18.00 -4.46 -10.18
C LEU A 459 19.47 -4.88 -10.39
N LYS A 460 19.93 -5.97 -9.75
CA LYS A 460 21.26 -6.55 -9.97
C LYS A 460 21.47 -7.02 -11.43
N GLN A 461 20.41 -7.43 -12.13
CA GLN A 461 20.52 -8.01 -13.48
C GLN A 461 21.06 -7.01 -14.53
N GLY A 462 20.92 -5.71 -14.31
CA GLY A 462 21.49 -4.69 -15.21
C GLY A 462 20.87 -4.65 -16.59
N GLY A 463 19.55 -4.82 -16.71
CA GLY A 463 18.81 -4.62 -17.94
C GLY A 463 18.58 -3.15 -18.27
N ASN A 464 18.03 -2.87 -19.46
CA ASN A 464 17.61 -1.54 -19.90
C ASN A 464 16.08 -1.39 -19.99
N LEU A 465 15.34 -2.46 -19.69
CA LEU A 465 13.90 -2.47 -19.45
C LEU A 465 13.63 -3.20 -18.13
N LEU A 466 13.13 -2.47 -17.14
CA LEU A 466 12.76 -3.01 -15.83
C LEU A 466 11.27 -3.32 -15.81
N LEU A 467 10.91 -4.53 -15.41
CA LEU A 467 9.53 -4.90 -15.10
C LEU A 467 9.42 -5.13 -13.58
N LEU A 468 8.73 -4.23 -12.89
CA LEU A 468 8.62 -4.22 -11.44
C LEU A 468 7.17 -4.45 -11.03
N ASP A 469 6.89 -5.58 -10.38
CA ASP A 469 5.55 -5.95 -9.92
C ASP A 469 5.44 -5.65 -8.43
N GLU A 470 4.64 -4.64 -8.07
CA GLU A 470 4.40 -4.13 -6.71
C GLU A 470 5.71 -3.85 -5.91
N PRO A 471 6.68 -3.14 -6.49
CA PRO A 471 7.98 -2.90 -5.83
C PRO A 471 7.87 -1.96 -4.62
N THR A 472 6.77 -1.24 -4.50
CA THR A 472 6.52 -0.27 -3.43
C THR A 472 5.99 -0.91 -2.15
N ASN A 473 5.42 -2.12 -2.25
CA ASN A 473 4.87 -2.82 -1.10
C ASN A 473 5.95 -3.13 -0.05
N ASP A 474 5.62 -2.87 1.21
CA ASP A 474 6.48 -3.14 2.37
C ASP A 474 7.82 -2.38 2.39
N LEU A 475 8.01 -1.38 1.51
CA LEU A 475 9.13 -0.45 1.61
C LEU A 475 8.82 0.67 2.60
N ASP A 476 9.79 1.01 3.45
CA ASP A 476 9.66 2.22 4.25
C ASP A 476 9.87 3.48 3.38
N VAL A 477 9.44 4.62 3.90
CA VAL A 477 9.46 5.90 3.18
C VAL A 477 10.87 6.26 2.68
N GLU A 478 11.93 5.93 3.43
CA GLU A 478 13.31 6.23 3.04
C GLU A 478 13.76 5.36 1.87
N THR A 479 13.46 4.06 1.92
CA THR A 479 13.77 3.11 0.84
C THR A 479 12.95 3.41 -0.41
N LEU A 480 11.65 3.79 -0.26
CA LEU A 480 10.81 4.26 -1.36
C LEU A 480 11.41 5.49 -2.05
N GLY A 481 11.79 6.51 -1.30
CA GLY A 481 12.44 7.70 -1.85
C GLY A 481 13.75 7.39 -2.58
N SER A 482 14.53 6.42 -2.07
CA SER A 482 15.75 5.95 -2.74
C SER A 482 15.42 5.25 -4.08
N LEU A 483 14.40 4.38 -4.11
CA LEU A 483 13.95 3.71 -5.34
C LEU A 483 13.43 4.71 -6.38
N GLU A 484 12.64 5.68 -5.96
CA GLU A 484 12.15 6.76 -6.83
C GLU A 484 13.31 7.52 -7.48
N ASN A 485 14.28 7.97 -6.68
CA ASN A 485 15.45 8.69 -7.19
C ASN A 485 16.26 7.83 -8.15
N ALA A 486 16.42 6.53 -7.84
CA ALA A 486 17.13 5.59 -8.71
C ALA A 486 16.42 5.41 -10.06
N LEU A 487 15.09 5.28 -10.07
CA LEU A 487 14.29 5.19 -11.31
C LEU A 487 14.31 6.49 -12.10
N LEU A 488 14.30 7.65 -11.41
CA LEU A 488 14.42 8.95 -12.05
C LEU A 488 15.77 9.17 -12.75
N ALA A 489 16.82 8.59 -12.20
CA ALA A 489 18.16 8.63 -12.75
C ALA A 489 18.43 7.51 -13.77
N PHE A 490 17.56 6.50 -13.84
CA PHE A 490 17.75 5.34 -14.72
C PHE A 490 17.59 5.70 -16.21
N PRO A 491 18.58 5.34 -17.06
CA PRO A 491 18.59 5.68 -18.48
C PRO A 491 17.77 4.75 -19.37
N GLY A 492 17.19 3.73 -18.79
CA GLY A 492 16.35 2.77 -19.49
C GLY A 492 14.87 3.10 -19.38
N CYS A 493 14.06 2.10 -19.67
CA CYS A 493 12.61 2.12 -19.47
C CYS A 493 12.23 1.30 -18.24
N ALA A 494 11.13 1.67 -17.60
CA ALA A 494 10.54 0.87 -16.54
C ALA A 494 9.03 0.74 -16.75
N VAL A 495 8.50 -0.45 -16.48
CA VAL A 495 7.06 -0.70 -16.36
C VAL A 495 6.83 -1.16 -14.94
N VAL A 496 6.02 -0.43 -14.19
CA VAL A 496 5.84 -0.61 -12.75
C VAL A 496 4.37 -0.84 -12.46
N VAL A 497 4.02 -2.01 -11.97
CA VAL A 497 2.71 -2.26 -11.37
C VAL A 497 2.76 -1.76 -9.93
N THR A 498 1.93 -0.82 -9.56
CA THR A 498 1.84 -0.34 -8.18
C THR A 498 0.52 0.36 -7.91
N HIS A 499 0.12 0.35 -6.66
CA HIS A 499 -1.02 1.10 -6.14
C HIS A 499 -0.60 2.40 -5.41
N ASP A 500 0.71 2.65 -5.27
CA ASP A 500 1.25 3.89 -4.68
C ASP A 500 1.11 5.05 -5.67
N ARG A 501 0.07 5.86 -5.44
CA ARG A 501 -0.27 7.04 -6.28
C ARG A 501 0.82 8.11 -6.21
N TRP A 502 1.41 8.33 -5.04
CA TRP A 502 2.50 9.29 -4.84
C TRP A 502 3.74 8.91 -5.66
N PHE A 503 4.08 7.62 -5.64
CA PHE A 503 5.15 7.07 -6.46
C PHE A 503 4.87 7.30 -7.95
N LEU A 504 3.66 6.97 -8.43
CA LEU A 504 3.26 7.16 -9.83
C LEU A 504 3.30 8.62 -10.25
N ASP A 505 2.87 9.55 -9.39
CA ASP A 505 2.93 10.98 -9.69
C ASP A 505 4.35 11.51 -9.78
N ARG A 506 5.25 10.93 -8.99
CA ARG A 506 6.64 11.35 -8.97
C ARG A 506 7.45 10.78 -10.12
N VAL A 507 7.25 9.52 -10.50
CA VAL A 507 8.12 8.83 -11.45
C VAL A 507 7.49 8.53 -12.80
N ALA A 508 6.17 8.27 -12.87
CA ALA A 508 5.54 7.84 -14.10
C ALA A 508 5.46 8.95 -15.15
N THR A 509 5.79 8.58 -16.38
CA THR A 509 5.62 9.42 -17.59
C THR A 509 4.36 9.02 -18.36
N HIS A 510 3.91 7.79 -18.18
CA HIS A 510 2.72 7.22 -18.82
C HIS A 510 1.98 6.34 -17.81
N ILE A 511 0.69 6.23 -18.01
CA ILE A 511 -0.18 5.33 -17.24
C ILE A 511 -0.86 4.36 -18.20
N LEU A 512 -0.81 3.09 -17.86
CA LEU A 512 -1.62 2.04 -18.47
C LEU A 512 -2.66 1.60 -17.43
N ALA A 513 -3.88 2.08 -17.61
CA ALA A 513 -4.97 1.88 -16.66
C ALA A 513 -5.96 0.85 -17.15
N TRP A 514 -6.37 -0.04 -16.25
CA TRP A 514 -7.56 -0.85 -16.48
C TRP A 514 -8.81 0.00 -16.15
N GLU A 515 -9.69 0.15 -17.14
CA GLU A 515 -10.94 0.89 -17.06
C GLU A 515 -12.14 0.01 -17.44
N GLY A 516 -12.13 -1.24 -17.01
CA GLY A 516 -13.22 -2.17 -17.31
C GLY A 516 -14.55 -1.71 -16.72
N THR A 517 -15.61 -1.91 -17.49
CA THR A 517 -17.01 -1.68 -17.13
C THR A 517 -17.80 -2.99 -17.27
N GLU A 518 -19.07 -3.01 -16.85
CA GLU A 518 -19.93 -4.18 -17.08
C GLU A 518 -20.09 -4.52 -18.57
N GLU A 519 -20.10 -3.50 -19.45
CA GLU A 519 -20.21 -3.68 -20.89
C GLU A 519 -18.88 -4.10 -21.55
N ASN A 520 -17.77 -3.62 -21.00
CA ASN A 520 -16.41 -3.87 -21.52
C ASN A 520 -15.42 -4.14 -20.36
N PRO A 521 -15.48 -5.34 -19.73
CA PRO A 521 -14.78 -5.62 -18.49
C PRO A 521 -13.25 -5.85 -18.67
N ASP A 522 -12.75 -5.89 -19.88
CA ASP A 522 -11.36 -6.11 -20.25
C ASP A 522 -10.72 -4.89 -20.93
N ASN A 523 -11.28 -3.69 -20.72
CA ASN A 523 -10.81 -2.45 -21.30
C ASN A 523 -9.56 -1.92 -20.60
N TRP A 524 -8.53 -1.59 -21.39
CA TRP A 524 -7.31 -0.92 -20.94
C TRP A 524 -7.14 0.41 -21.65
N TYR A 525 -6.69 1.42 -20.92
CA TYR A 525 -6.51 2.77 -21.43
C TYR A 525 -5.05 3.23 -21.27
N TRP A 526 -4.44 3.65 -22.39
CA TRP A 526 -3.09 4.21 -22.42
C TRP A 526 -3.15 5.74 -22.31
N PHE A 527 -2.41 6.31 -21.36
CA PHE A 527 -2.40 7.74 -21.10
C PHE A 527 -0.96 8.26 -20.96
N GLU A 528 -0.66 9.41 -21.62
CA GLU A 528 0.60 10.14 -21.47
C GLU A 528 0.47 11.16 -20.34
N GLY A 529 1.14 10.92 -19.22
CA GLY A 529 1.14 11.78 -18.04
C GLY A 529 1.34 10.97 -16.75
N ASN A 530 1.28 11.66 -15.61
CA ASN A 530 1.33 11.06 -14.29
C ASN A 530 -0.07 10.65 -13.80
N PHE A 531 -0.16 10.10 -12.60
CA PHE A 531 -1.41 9.58 -12.06
C PHE A 531 -2.46 10.69 -11.83
N GLU A 532 -2.08 11.84 -11.27
CA GLU A 532 -2.97 12.99 -11.04
C GLU A 532 -3.60 13.50 -12.36
N ALA A 533 -2.78 13.60 -13.42
CA ALA A 533 -3.25 14.01 -14.73
C ALA A 533 -4.19 12.97 -15.35
N TYR A 534 -3.90 11.68 -15.16
CA TYR A 534 -4.77 10.57 -15.57
C TYR A 534 -6.12 10.61 -14.85
N GLU A 535 -6.15 10.79 -13.52
CA GLU A 535 -7.42 10.87 -12.77
C GLU A 535 -8.30 12.02 -13.26
N LYS A 536 -7.73 13.20 -13.46
CA LYS A 536 -8.46 14.34 -14.03
C LYS A 536 -9.02 14.02 -15.42
N ASN A 537 -8.24 13.33 -16.25
CA ASN A 537 -8.67 12.90 -17.56
C ASN A 537 -9.79 11.85 -17.47
N LYS A 538 -9.67 10.87 -16.56
CA LYS A 538 -10.68 9.83 -16.32
C LYS A 538 -12.03 10.46 -15.92
N VAL A 539 -12.02 11.39 -14.95
CA VAL A 539 -13.23 12.10 -14.51
C VAL A 539 -13.84 12.92 -15.66
N ALA A 540 -13.02 13.60 -16.45
CA ALA A 540 -13.49 14.40 -17.59
C ALA A 540 -14.14 13.54 -18.70
N ARG A 541 -13.65 12.31 -18.93
CA ARG A 541 -14.16 11.37 -19.95
C ARG A 541 -15.36 10.56 -19.49
N LEU A 542 -15.33 10.05 -18.27
CA LEU A 542 -16.25 9.04 -17.78
C LEU A 542 -17.22 9.58 -16.71
N GLY A 543 -17.03 10.83 -16.26
CA GLY A 543 -17.83 11.48 -15.21
C GLY A 543 -17.38 11.14 -13.80
N GLU A 544 -17.93 11.84 -12.80
CA GLU A 544 -17.57 11.68 -11.38
C GLU A 544 -17.92 10.29 -10.81
N ALA A 545 -18.95 9.63 -11.34
CA ALA A 545 -19.34 8.29 -10.92
C ALA A 545 -18.24 7.24 -11.20
N ALA A 546 -17.41 7.45 -12.21
CA ALA A 546 -16.30 6.55 -12.56
C ALA A 546 -15.14 6.60 -11.55
N ALA A 547 -15.13 7.55 -10.64
CA ALA A 547 -14.16 7.64 -9.55
C ALA A 547 -14.55 6.79 -8.33
N ASN A 548 -15.75 6.20 -8.30
CA ASN A 548 -16.18 5.35 -7.18
C ASN A 548 -15.80 3.88 -7.44
N PRO A 549 -15.27 3.17 -6.43
CA PRO A 549 -14.94 1.75 -6.56
C PRO A 549 -16.21 0.91 -6.73
N HIS A 550 -16.15 -0.10 -7.60
CA HIS A 550 -17.20 -1.09 -7.80
C HIS A 550 -16.58 -2.48 -7.99
N ARG A 551 -17.36 -3.53 -7.76
CA ARG A 551 -16.90 -4.91 -7.96
C ARG A 551 -16.52 -5.15 -9.41
N VAL A 552 -15.39 -5.84 -9.61
CA VAL A 552 -14.94 -6.25 -10.93
C VAL A 552 -15.81 -7.41 -11.41
N THR A 553 -16.60 -7.18 -12.47
CA THR A 553 -17.32 -8.23 -13.18
C THR A 553 -16.50 -8.69 -14.37
N HIS A 554 -16.37 -10.01 -14.56
CA HIS A 554 -15.63 -10.58 -15.69
C HIS A 554 -16.61 -11.11 -16.73
N ARG A 555 -16.38 -10.76 -17.99
CA ARG A 555 -17.14 -11.30 -19.12
C ARG A 555 -16.84 -12.80 -19.25
N LYS A 556 -17.90 -13.64 -19.28
CA LYS A 556 -17.77 -15.05 -19.65
C LYS A 556 -17.55 -15.14 -21.14
N LEU A 557 -16.52 -15.89 -21.57
CA LEU A 557 -16.33 -16.22 -22.97
C LEU A 557 -17.51 -17.09 -23.39
N THR A 558 -18.34 -16.61 -24.32
CA THR A 558 -19.34 -17.44 -25.00
C THR A 558 -18.61 -18.29 -26.02
N ARG A 559 -18.73 -19.60 -25.90
CA ARG A 559 -18.36 -20.51 -27.00
C ARG A 559 -19.40 -20.32 -28.10
N ASP A 560 -18.99 -19.70 -29.21
CA ASP A 560 -19.69 -19.83 -30.48
C ASP A 560 -19.44 -21.24 -31.10
#